data_492c59b68998949be39f5c46feb33efd
#
_entry.id   492c59b68998949be39f5c46feb33efd
#
_cell.length_a   1.000
_cell.length_b   1.000
_cell.length_c   1.000
_cell.angle_alpha   90.00
_cell.angle_beta   90.00
_cell.angle_gamma   90.00
#
_symmetry.space_group_name_H-M   'P 1'
#
loop_
_entity.id
_entity.type
_entity.pdbx_description
1 polymer ?
#
loop_
_entity_poly.entity_id
_entity_poly.type
_entity_poly.pdbx_seq_one_letter_code
_entity_poly.pdbx_strand_id
1 'polypeptide(L)'
;MSDELITRVEETLDKDEEQLKEDLPGLLEDIQGQEEELIGENPELFAQVIGRMDDIDIASFYEEEPEAGDQFQDLLWTGVNMLVEENPEIKDQIAADITANFEADDCPMQGHLDVNASEETITGGSGTVSDADLTLTGPADTLTGLITGGIDPVQGFMQQQYELDGSVQKGTQLASVMGEITDNVPN
;
A
#
# COMPACT_ATOMS: atom_id res chain seq x y z
N MET A 1 -5.45 -21.21 -0.10
CA MET A 1 -4.05 -21.18 0.42
C MET A 1 -3.74 -22.42 1.24
N SER A 2 -2.47 -22.88 1.32
CA SER A 2 -2.12 -24.05 2.11
C SER A 2 -2.06 -23.73 3.60
N ASP A 3 -2.51 -24.66 4.48
CA ASP A 3 -2.40 -24.50 5.95
C ASP A 3 -0.94 -24.25 6.40
N GLU A 4 0.03 -24.75 5.62
CA GLU A 4 1.46 -24.57 5.87
C GLU A 4 1.92 -23.13 5.66
N LEU A 5 1.40 -22.44 4.63
CA LEU A 5 1.71 -21.04 4.38
C LEU A 5 1.05 -20.13 5.44
N ILE A 6 -0.20 -20.41 5.82
CA ILE A 6 -0.89 -19.68 6.90
C ILE A 6 -0.06 -19.74 8.19
N THR A 7 0.34 -20.96 8.59
CA THR A 7 1.16 -21.16 9.80
C THR A 7 2.48 -20.40 9.71
N ARG A 8 3.12 -20.41 8.54
CA ARG A 8 4.38 -19.68 8.33
C ARG A 8 4.20 -18.16 8.44
N VAL A 9 3.10 -17.61 7.89
CA VAL A 9 2.77 -16.18 8.04
C VAL A 9 2.62 -15.85 9.52
N GLU A 10 1.78 -16.59 10.26
CA GLU A 10 1.56 -16.38 11.70
C GLU A 10 2.88 -16.45 12.50
N GLU A 11 3.70 -17.48 12.26
CA GLU A 11 5.00 -17.63 12.94
C GLU A 11 5.97 -16.49 12.64
N THR A 12 5.95 -15.96 11.42
CA THR A 12 6.81 -14.84 11.02
C THR A 12 6.34 -13.54 11.66
N LEU A 13 5.04 -13.31 11.73
CA LEU A 13 4.48 -12.11 12.36
C LEU A 13 4.67 -12.07 13.89
N ASP A 14 4.82 -13.21 14.55
CA ASP A 14 5.09 -13.29 15.99
C ASP A 14 6.56 -12.97 16.38
N LYS A 15 7.46 -12.81 15.39
CA LYS A 15 8.87 -12.53 15.61
C LYS A 15 9.11 -11.07 16.06
N ASP A 16 10.26 -10.82 16.66
CA ASP A 16 10.71 -9.45 16.91
C ASP A 16 11.09 -8.72 15.62
N GLU A 17 11.22 -7.40 15.68
CA GLU A 17 11.45 -6.53 14.52
C GLU A 17 12.67 -6.95 13.69
N GLU A 18 13.79 -7.33 14.34
CA GLU A 18 15.04 -7.71 13.66
C GLU A 18 14.87 -9.03 12.89
N GLN A 19 14.20 -10.02 13.50
CA GLN A 19 13.90 -11.31 12.89
C GLN A 19 12.80 -11.20 11.83
N LEU A 20 11.80 -10.35 12.06
CA LEU A 20 10.76 -10.06 11.07
C LEU A 20 11.38 -9.51 9.79
N LYS A 21 12.23 -8.50 9.89
CA LYS A 21 12.91 -7.90 8.74
C LYS A 21 13.75 -8.92 7.95
N GLU A 22 14.42 -9.85 8.64
CA GLU A 22 15.24 -10.91 8.02
C GLU A 22 14.39 -11.94 7.27
N ASP A 23 13.22 -12.33 7.82
CA ASP A 23 12.39 -13.40 7.27
C ASP A 23 11.31 -12.90 6.29
N LEU A 24 10.98 -11.61 6.33
CA LEU A 24 9.93 -11.00 5.52
C LEU A 24 10.13 -11.18 4.01
N PRO A 25 11.35 -11.04 3.43
CA PRO A 25 11.55 -11.28 2.00
C PRO A 25 11.14 -12.69 1.56
N GLY A 26 11.54 -13.71 2.31
CA GLY A 26 11.15 -15.08 2.01
C GLY A 26 9.65 -15.36 2.21
N LEU A 27 8.99 -14.64 3.12
CA LEU A 27 7.55 -14.73 3.31
C LEU A 27 6.80 -14.09 2.14
N LEU A 28 7.22 -12.91 1.69
CA LEU A 28 6.60 -12.21 0.55
C LEU A 28 6.77 -13.02 -0.74
N GLU A 29 7.93 -13.66 -0.97
CA GLU A 29 8.14 -14.58 -2.09
C GLU A 29 7.17 -15.77 -2.06
N ASP A 30 6.90 -16.35 -0.87
CA ASP A 30 5.95 -17.45 -0.73
C ASP A 30 4.48 -17.04 -0.90
N ILE A 31 4.13 -15.80 -0.56
CA ILE A 31 2.79 -15.24 -0.77
C ILE A 31 2.57 -14.91 -2.24
N GLN A 32 3.62 -14.62 -3.01
CA GLN A 32 3.53 -14.18 -4.39
C GLN A 32 2.68 -15.15 -5.25
N GLY A 33 1.66 -14.61 -5.91
CA GLY A 33 0.69 -15.36 -6.70
C GLY A 33 -0.43 -16.03 -5.89
N GLN A 34 -0.49 -15.79 -4.57
CA GLN A 34 -1.54 -16.25 -3.66
C GLN A 34 -2.16 -15.09 -2.85
N GLU A 35 -1.89 -13.83 -3.25
CA GLU A 35 -2.30 -12.62 -2.54
C GLU A 35 -3.82 -12.54 -2.39
N GLU A 36 -4.56 -12.73 -3.48
CA GLU A 36 -6.04 -12.71 -3.48
C GLU A 36 -6.62 -13.78 -2.56
N GLU A 37 -6.02 -14.98 -2.54
CA GLU A 37 -6.44 -16.07 -1.68
C GLU A 37 -6.14 -15.77 -0.20
N LEU A 38 -4.97 -15.18 0.10
CA LEU A 38 -4.60 -14.74 1.45
C LEU A 38 -5.61 -13.70 1.97
N ILE A 39 -5.85 -12.66 1.19
CA ILE A 39 -6.72 -11.54 1.57
C ILE A 39 -8.17 -12.01 1.71
N GLY A 40 -8.68 -12.76 0.73
CA GLY A 40 -10.08 -13.21 0.70
C GLY A 40 -10.43 -14.26 1.75
N GLU A 41 -9.52 -15.19 2.05
CA GLU A 41 -9.76 -16.25 3.04
C GLU A 41 -9.32 -15.87 4.46
N ASN A 42 -8.33 -14.96 4.60
CA ASN A 42 -7.72 -14.58 5.88
C ASN A 42 -7.48 -13.07 5.99
N PRO A 43 -8.53 -12.22 5.90
CA PRO A 43 -8.37 -10.76 5.92
C PRO A 43 -7.72 -10.24 7.21
N GLU A 44 -7.96 -10.90 8.36
CA GLU A 44 -7.30 -10.55 9.62
C GLU A 44 -5.79 -10.77 9.58
N LEU A 45 -5.35 -11.84 8.92
CA LEU A 45 -3.93 -12.15 8.77
C LEU A 45 -3.26 -11.16 7.82
N PHE A 46 -3.92 -10.80 6.73
CA PHE A 46 -3.47 -9.73 5.84
C PHE A 46 -3.31 -8.40 6.59
N ALA A 47 -4.32 -7.99 7.38
CA ALA A 47 -4.24 -6.77 8.19
C ALA A 47 -3.06 -6.81 9.18
N GLN A 48 -2.74 -7.98 9.75
CA GLN A 48 -1.57 -8.14 10.60
C GLN A 48 -0.24 -8.00 9.82
N VAL A 49 -0.15 -8.54 8.59
CA VAL A 49 1.03 -8.33 7.72
C VAL A 49 1.25 -6.84 7.50
N ILE A 50 0.19 -6.11 7.12
CA ILE A 50 0.27 -4.66 6.90
C ILE A 50 0.67 -3.92 8.18
N GLY A 51 0.02 -4.23 9.30
CA GLY A 51 0.33 -3.59 10.60
C GLY A 51 1.77 -3.82 11.06
N ARG A 52 2.33 -5.00 10.78
CA ARG A 52 3.72 -5.30 11.14
C ARG A 52 4.75 -4.59 10.26
N MET A 53 4.36 -4.16 9.06
CA MET A 53 5.24 -3.32 8.23
C MET A 53 5.47 -1.93 8.84
N ASP A 54 4.52 -1.40 9.61
CA ASP A 54 4.70 -0.14 10.34
C ASP A 54 5.75 -0.24 11.48
N ASP A 55 6.11 -1.45 11.90
CA ASP A 55 7.12 -1.69 12.94
C ASP A 55 8.55 -1.68 12.38
N ILE A 56 8.74 -1.79 11.06
CA ILE A 56 10.06 -1.82 10.42
C ILE A 56 10.37 -0.49 9.72
N ASP A 57 11.65 -0.17 9.62
CA ASP A 57 12.14 0.96 8.83
C ASP A 57 12.03 0.62 7.33
N ILE A 58 11.02 1.16 6.67
CA ILE A 58 10.70 0.88 5.26
C ILE A 58 11.84 1.32 4.35
N ALA A 59 12.46 2.48 4.59
CA ALA A 59 13.56 2.95 3.77
C ALA A 59 14.74 1.97 3.80
N SER A 60 15.15 1.54 4.99
CA SER A 60 16.20 0.55 5.19
C SER A 60 15.84 -0.81 4.58
N PHE A 61 14.57 -1.22 4.65
CA PHE A 61 14.09 -2.47 4.03
C PHE A 61 14.24 -2.43 2.51
N TYR A 62 13.83 -1.33 1.86
CA TYR A 62 13.99 -1.16 0.41
C TYR A 62 15.45 -1.05 -0.05
N GLU A 63 16.33 -0.47 0.78
CA GLU A 63 17.77 -0.41 0.46
C GLU A 63 18.43 -1.80 0.48
N GLU A 64 18.01 -2.66 1.40
CA GLU A 64 18.58 -4.00 1.58
C GLU A 64 17.92 -5.04 0.68
N GLU A 65 16.59 -5.00 0.52
CA GLU A 65 15.76 -6.00 -0.15
C GLU A 65 14.74 -5.34 -1.11
N PRO A 66 15.19 -4.67 -2.19
CA PRO A 66 14.30 -3.91 -3.07
C PRO A 66 13.22 -4.78 -3.75
N GLU A 67 13.54 -6.04 -4.12
CA GLU A 67 12.58 -6.95 -4.73
C GLU A 67 11.45 -7.33 -3.75
N ALA A 68 11.77 -7.51 -2.47
CA ALA A 68 10.76 -7.78 -1.44
C ALA A 68 9.91 -6.53 -1.16
N GLY A 69 10.50 -5.34 -1.22
CA GLY A 69 9.77 -4.08 -1.16
C GLY A 69 8.74 -3.96 -2.28
N ASP A 70 9.11 -4.30 -3.51
CA ASP A 70 8.20 -4.30 -4.66
C ASP A 70 7.07 -5.33 -4.48
N GLN A 71 7.38 -6.54 -4.01
CA GLN A 71 6.36 -7.57 -3.69
C GLN A 71 5.41 -7.11 -2.59
N PHE A 72 5.91 -6.38 -1.59
CA PHE A 72 5.06 -5.79 -0.56
C PHE A 72 4.10 -4.75 -1.14
N GLN A 73 4.54 -3.88 -2.04
CA GLN A 73 3.64 -2.95 -2.73
C GLN A 73 2.57 -3.68 -3.54
N ASP A 74 2.93 -4.73 -4.28
CA ASP A 74 1.97 -5.52 -5.05
C ASP A 74 0.91 -6.16 -4.14
N LEU A 75 1.32 -6.67 -2.98
CA LEU A 75 0.40 -7.20 -1.96
C LEU A 75 -0.55 -6.11 -1.42
N LEU A 76 -0.02 -4.91 -1.10
CA LEU A 76 -0.82 -3.77 -0.66
C LEU A 76 -1.89 -3.39 -1.68
N TRP A 77 -1.50 -3.21 -2.93
CA TRP A 77 -2.42 -2.79 -4.00
C TRP A 77 -3.45 -3.85 -4.34
N THR A 78 -3.10 -5.13 -4.24
CA THR A 78 -4.08 -6.22 -4.35
C THR A 78 -5.12 -6.11 -3.24
N GLY A 79 -4.70 -5.85 -2.01
CA GLY A 79 -5.61 -5.64 -0.88
C GLY A 79 -6.52 -4.42 -1.05
N VAL A 80 -5.97 -3.30 -1.50
CA VAL A 80 -6.75 -2.08 -1.80
C VAL A 80 -7.78 -2.35 -2.89
N ASN A 81 -7.41 -3.02 -3.97
CA ASN A 81 -8.34 -3.37 -5.04
C ASN A 81 -9.51 -4.22 -4.54
N MET A 82 -9.22 -5.28 -3.79
CA MET A 82 -10.25 -6.16 -3.22
C MET A 82 -11.16 -5.41 -2.25
N LEU A 83 -10.60 -4.53 -1.40
CA LEU A 83 -11.37 -3.70 -0.48
C LEU A 83 -12.33 -2.77 -1.24
N VAL A 84 -11.87 -2.16 -2.32
CA VAL A 84 -12.70 -1.31 -3.19
C VAL A 84 -13.82 -2.12 -3.84
N GLU A 85 -13.53 -3.32 -4.36
CA GLU A 85 -14.53 -4.19 -5.00
C GLU A 85 -15.66 -4.57 -4.06
N GLU A 86 -15.38 -4.78 -2.78
CA GLU A 86 -16.34 -5.20 -1.76
C GLU A 86 -17.11 -4.03 -1.11
N ASN A 87 -16.62 -2.78 -1.24
CA ASN A 87 -17.18 -1.63 -0.55
C ASN A 87 -17.79 -0.59 -1.51
N PRO A 88 -19.12 -0.57 -1.66
CA PRO A 88 -19.80 0.42 -2.51
C PRO A 88 -19.55 1.89 -2.08
N GLU A 89 -19.32 2.14 -0.78
CA GLU A 89 -19.05 3.49 -0.26
C GLU A 89 -17.74 4.06 -0.81
N ILE A 90 -16.70 3.21 -0.98
CA ILE A 90 -15.45 3.61 -1.60
C ILE A 90 -15.66 3.89 -3.10
N LYS A 91 -16.41 3.02 -3.79
CA LYS A 91 -16.74 3.20 -5.23
C LYS A 91 -17.46 4.52 -5.49
N ASP A 92 -18.37 4.90 -4.62
CA ASP A 92 -19.11 6.18 -4.73
C ASP A 92 -18.19 7.42 -4.63
N GLN A 93 -16.99 7.30 -4.07
CA GLN A 93 -15.99 8.36 -4.02
C GLN A 93 -15.15 8.45 -5.30
N ILE A 94 -15.14 7.42 -6.14
CA ILE A 94 -14.38 7.38 -7.38
C ILE A 94 -15.11 8.21 -8.45
N ALA A 95 -14.82 9.51 -8.47
CA ALA A 95 -15.50 10.48 -9.34
C ALA A 95 -14.74 10.82 -10.63
N ALA A 96 -13.46 10.47 -10.73
CA ALA A 96 -12.60 10.80 -11.87
C ALA A 96 -11.45 9.81 -12.01
N ASP A 97 -10.92 9.71 -13.23
CA ASP A 97 -9.68 8.98 -13.49
C ASP A 97 -8.49 9.76 -12.90
N ILE A 98 -7.66 9.09 -12.11
CA ILE A 98 -6.47 9.67 -11.49
C ILE A 98 -5.33 8.69 -11.58
N THR A 99 -4.21 9.12 -12.15
CA THR A 99 -2.96 8.36 -12.11
C THR A 99 -1.94 9.10 -11.25
N ALA A 100 -1.38 8.44 -10.27
CA ALA A 100 -0.40 9.03 -9.36
C ALA A 100 0.86 8.16 -9.24
N ASN A 101 2.01 8.82 -9.16
CA ASN A 101 3.27 8.20 -8.80
C ASN A 101 3.62 8.50 -7.35
N PHE A 102 4.28 7.55 -6.71
CA PHE A 102 4.91 7.68 -5.39
C PHE A 102 6.41 7.51 -5.56
N GLU A 103 7.18 8.47 -5.10
CA GLU A 103 8.64 8.45 -5.20
C GLU A 103 9.25 8.78 -3.83
N ALA A 104 9.90 7.80 -3.20
CA ALA A 104 10.60 8.06 -1.95
C ALA A 104 11.82 8.94 -2.19
N ASP A 105 12.10 9.84 -1.24
CA ASP A 105 13.27 10.72 -1.30
C ASP A 105 14.43 10.23 -0.43
N ASP A 106 14.21 9.17 0.36
CA ASP A 106 15.16 8.56 1.29
C ASP A 106 15.59 7.13 0.91
N CYS A 107 14.96 6.51 -0.10
CA CYS A 107 15.32 5.17 -0.58
C CYS A 107 14.86 4.96 -2.04
N PRO A 108 15.19 3.82 -2.69
CA PRO A 108 14.80 3.57 -4.09
C PRO A 108 13.33 3.20 -4.29
N MET A 109 12.49 3.25 -3.28
CA MET A 109 11.06 2.94 -3.39
C MET A 109 10.36 3.83 -4.41
N GLN A 110 9.71 3.21 -5.39
CA GLN A 110 8.83 3.86 -6.35
C GLN A 110 7.57 3.03 -6.54
N GLY A 111 6.45 3.69 -6.70
CA GLY A 111 5.18 3.04 -6.94
C GLY A 111 4.23 3.92 -7.75
N HIS A 112 3.12 3.35 -8.15
CA HIS A 112 2.04 4.09 -8.81
C HIS A 112 0.69 3.55 -8.39
N LEU A 113 -0.33 4.39 -8.58
CA LEU A 113 -1.73 3.97 -8.52
C LEU A 113 -2.49 4.52 -9.74
N ASP A 114 -3.53 3.79 -10.11
CA ASP A 114 -4.49 4.15 -11.14
C ASP A 114 -5.91 4.01 -10.59
N VAL A 115 -6.63 5.13 -10.55
CA VAL A 115 -8.06 5.20 -10.21
C VAL A 115 -8.85 5.27 -11.51
N ASN A 116 -9.68 4.28 -11.78
CA ASN A 116 -10.52 4.21 -12.97
C ASN A 116 -11.98 4.43 -12.61
N ALA A 117 -12.51 5.60 -12.96
CA ALA A 117 -13.90 5.96 -12.65
C ALA A 117 -14.93 5.16 -13.45
N SER A 118 -14.57 4.66 -14.65
CA SER A 118 -15.49 3.90 -15.50
C SER A 118 -15.70 2.48 -15.00
N GLU A 119 -14.66 1.91 -14.36
CA GLU A 119 -14.65 0.56 -13.82
C GLU A 119 -14.87 0.54 -12.29
N GLU A 120 -14.81 1.72 -11.67
CA GLU A 120 -14.90 1.89 -10.20
C GLU A 120 -13.83 1.05 -9.47
N THR A 121 -12.59 1.08 -10.01
CA THR A 121 -11.46 0.31 -9.50
C THR A 121 -10.30 1.20 -9.09
N ILE A 122 -9.48 0.68 -8.18
CA ILE A 122 -8.17 1.25 -7.82
C ILE A 122 -7.16 0.14 -7.93
N THR A 123 -6.16 0.33 -8.77
CA THR A 123 -5.04 -0.59 -8.96
C THR A 123 -3.73 0.15 -8.72
N GLY A 124 -2.66 -0.58 -8.51
CA GLY A 124 -1.35 0.00 -8.33
C GLY A 124 -0.27 -1.07 -8.37
N GLY A 125 0.96 -0.67 -8.15
CA GLY A 125 2.11 -1.57 -8.16
C GLY A 125 3.42 -0.81 -8.00
N SER A 126 4.52 -1.54 -8.03
CA SER A 126 5.87 -1.00 -7.99
C SER A 126 6.23 -0.25 -9.28
N GLY A 127 7.20 0.67 -9.18
CA GLY A 127 7.65 1.53 -10.28
C GLY A 127 6.69 2.66 -10.62
N THR A 128 7.17 3.60 -11.44
CA THR A 128 6.40 4.77 -11.87
C THR A 128 5.81 4.59 -13.27
N VAL A 129 4.71 5.29 -13.54
CA VAL A 129 4.11 5.37 -14.87
C VAL A 129 4.38 6.73 -15.52
N SER A 130 4.46 6.75 -16.85
CA SER A 130 4.61 8.00 -17.62
C SER A 130 3.29 8.76 -17.66
N ASP A 131 3.40 10.09 -17.65
CA ASP A 131 2.25 11.00 -17.75
C ASP A 131 1.24 10.90 -16.59
N ALA A 132 1.71 10.57 -15.38
CA ALA A 132 0.89 10.61 -14.18
C ALA A 132 0.31 12.01 -13.93
N ASP A 133 -0.92 12.08 -13.45
CA ASP A 133 -1.59 13.35 -13.09
C ASP A 133 -0.95 14.02 -11.87
N LEU A 134 -0.40 13.19 -11.00
CA LEU A 134 0.20 13.55 -9.72
C LEU A 134 1.51 12.79 -9.50
N THR A 135 2.42 13.43 -8.77
CA THR A 135 3.57 12.77 -8.14
C THR A 135 3.64 13.17 -6.66
N LEU A 136 3.67 12.18 -5.79
CA LEU A 136 3.86 12.36 -4.36
C LEU A 136 5.31 12.00 -4.02
N THR A 137 6.03 12.92 -3.39
CA THR A 137 7.44 12.73 -3.01
C THR A 137 7.60 12.94 -1.52
N GLY A 138 8.27 12.04 -0.84
CA GLY A 138 8.53 12.11 0.60
C GLY A 138 9.22 10.87 1.15
N PRO A 139 9.44 10.79 2.46
CA PRO A 139 10.00 9.59 3.09
C PRO A 139 9.17 8.34 2.83
N ALA A 140 9.83 7.19 2.65
CA ALA A 140 9.16 5.92 2.36
C ALA A 140 8.10 5.54 3.40
N ASP A 141 8.40 5.74 4.70
CA ASP A 141 7.44 5.50 5.78
C ASP A 141 6.19 6.38 5.65
N THR A 142 6.36 7.64 5.23
CA THR A 142 5.22 8.54 4.99
C THR A 142 4.38 8.08 3.81
N LEU A 143 5.01 7.72 2.69
CA LEU A 143 4.29 7.26 1.50
C LEU A 143 3.57 5.95 1.74
N THR A 144 4.21 5.01 2.44
CA THR A 144 3.57 3.75 2.86
C THR A 144 2.41 4.03 3.80
N GLY A 145 2.59 4.89 4.79
CA GLY A 145 1.53 5.30 5.72
C GLY A 145 0.31 5.94 5.05
N LEU A 146 0.49 6.64 3.92
CA LEU A 146 -0.64 7.14 3.11
C LEU A 146 -1.48 6.02 2.50
N ILE A 147 -0.85 4.90 2.13
CA ILE A 147 -1.52 3.75 1.51
C ILE A 147 -2.16 2.87 2.58
N THR A 148 -1.44 2.61 3.69
CA THR A 148 -1.90 1.75 4.79
C THR A 148 -2.90 2.43 5.73
N GLY A 149 -3.02 3.76 5.64
CA GLY A 149 -3.88 4.57 6.50
C GLY A 149 -3.24 5.01 7.82
N GLY A 150 -1.96 4.73 8.02
CA GLY A 150 -1.20 5.24 9.17
C GLY A 150 -1.02 6.76 9.16
N ILE A 151 -1.16 7.39 7.98
CA ILE A 151 -1.07 8.86 7.79
C ILE A 151 -2.32 9.35 7.06
N ASP A 152 -3.04 10.30 7.69
CA ASP A 152 -4.13 11.01 7.03
C ASP A 152 -3.57 11.89 5.89
N PRO A 153 -4.05 11.72 4.63
CA PRO A 153 -3.48 12.43 3.47
C PRO A 153 -3.56 13.95 3.58
N VAL A 154 -4.66 14.48 4.12
CA VAL A 154 -4.86 15.94 4.25
C VAL A 154 -3.95 16.52 5.34
N GLN A 155 -3.87 15.85 6.47
CA GLN A 155 -3.00 16.28 7.58
C GLN A 155 -1.52 16.16 7.18
N GLY A 156 -1.11 15.07 6.53
CA GLY A 156 0.24 14.85 6.04
C GLY A 156 0.67 15.98 5.09
N PHE A 157 -0.19 16.36 4.15
CA PHE A 157 0.06 17.49 3.25
C PHE A 157 0.16 18.82 3.99
N MET A 158 -0.77 19.10 4.91
CA MET A 158 -0.73 20.36 5.70
C MET A 158 0.50 20.46 6.61
N GLN A 159 1.01 19.33 7.10
CA GLN A 159 2.21 19.24 7.93
C GLN A 159 3.51 19.18 7.11
N GLN A 160 3.40 19.20 5.77
CA GLN A 160 4.54 19.09 4.85
C GLN A 160 5.35 17.79 5.05
N GLN A 161 4.66 16.69 5.34
CA GLN A 161 5.29 15.38 5.47
C GLN A 161 5.63 14.77 4.11
N TYR A 162 4.97 15.23 3.05
CA TYR A 162 5.25 14.89 1.65
C TYR A 162 4.95 16.08 0.73
N GLU A 163 5.51 16.07 -0.44
CA GLU A 163 5.25 17.04 -1.51
C GLU A 163 4.30 16.43 -2.55
N LEU A 164 3.45 17.28 -3.14
CA LEU A 164 2.54 16.90 -4.21
C LEU A 164 2.80 17.81 -5.41
N ASP A 165 3.21 17.23 -6.53
CA ASP A 165 3.33 17.90 -7.81
C ASP A 165 2.20 17.46 -8.76
N GLY A 166 1.59 18.39 -9.48
CA GLY A 166 0.52 18.12 -10.44
C GLY A 166 -0.80 18.80 -10.10
N SER A 167 -1.92 18.16 -10.44
CA SER A 167 -3.27 18.72 -10.31
C SER A 167 -3.75 18.71 -8.85
N VAL A 168 -3.83 19.86 -8.20
CA VAL A 168 -4.37 20.02 -6.83
C VAL A 168 -5.80 19.46 -6.73
N GLN A 169 -6.62 19.63 -7.78
CA GLN A 169 -7.98 19.13 -7.80
C GLN A 169 -8.00 17.58 -7.74
N LYS A 170 -7.17 16.92 -8.55
CA LYS A 170 -7.05 15.45 -8.52
C LYS A 170 -6.42 14.98 -7.20
N GLY A 171 -5.47 15.71 -6.65
CA GLY A 171 -4.91 15.45 -5.33
C GLY A 171 -5.94 15.45 -4.21
N THR A 172 -6.87 16.43 -4.24
CA THR A 172 -7.97 16.48 -3.26
C THR A 172 -8.95 15.32 -3.43
N GLN A 173 -9.26 14.94 -4.68
CA GLN A 173 -10.11 13.77 -4.96
C GLN A 173 -9.45 12.48 -4.50
N LEU A 174 -8.15 12.30 -4.79
CA LEU A 174 -7.38 11.15 -4.33
C LEU A 174 -7.36 11.06 -2.81
N ALA A 175 -7.13 12.18 -2.11
CA ALA A 175 -7.14 12.22 -0.65
C ALA A 175 -8.50 11.77 -0.07
N SER A 176 -9.62 12.14 -0.71
CA SER A 176 -10.95 11.69 -0.28
C SER A 176 -11.14 10.18 -0.46
N VAL A 177 -10.71 9.64 -1.59
CA VAL A 177 -10.80 8.18 -1.86
C VAL A 177 -9.89 7.41 -0.89
N MET A 178 -8.66 7.86 -0.68
CA MET A 178 -7.73 7.20 0.25
C MET A 178 -8.22 7.27 1.70
N GLY A 179 -8.86 8.37 2.10
CA GLY A 179 -9.49 8.50 3.41
C GLY A 179 -10.60 7.47 3.62
N GLU A 180 -11.47 7.26 2.62
CA GLU A 180 -12.52 6.25 2.67
C GLU A 180 -11.97 4.82 2.74
N ILE A 181 -10.87 4.55 1.99
CA ILE A 181 -10.16 3.26 2.09
C ILE A 181 -9.68 3.03 3.51
N THR A 182 -9.00 4.02 4.10
CA THR A 182 -8.49 3.95 5.48
C THR A 182 -9.58 3.66 6.51
N ASP A 183 -10.74 4.31 6.38
CA ASP A 183 -11.87 4.14 7.29
C ASP A 183 -12.50 2.73 7.20
N ASN A 184 -12.29 2.03 6.10
CA ASN A 184 -12.81 0.68 5.84
C ASN A 184 -11.77 -0.44 5.99
N VAL A 185 -10.50 -0.15 6.29
CA VAL A 185 -9.50 -1.19 6.61
C VAL A 185 -9.85 -1.85 7.94
N PRO A 186 -9.92 -3.19 8.01
CA PRO A 186 -10.13 -3.91 9.27
C PRO A 186 -9.02 -3.61 10.29
N ASN A 187 -9.42 -3.22 11.51
CA ASN A 187 -8.50 -3.01 12.63
C ASN A 187 -8.22 -4.33 13.35
#